data_4c824f26d89bb40632840f58a8213983
#
_entry.id   4c824f26d89bb40632840f58a8213983
#
_cell.length_a   1.000
_cell.length_b   1.000
_cell.length_c   1.000
_cell.angle_alpha   90.00
_cell.angle_beta   90.00
_cell.angle_gamma   90.00
#
_symmetry.space_group_name_H-M   'P 1'
#
loop_
_entity.id
_entity.type
_entity.pdbx_description
1 polymer ?
#
loop_
_entity_poly.entity_id
_entity_poly.type
_entity_poly.pdbx_seq_one_letter_code
_entity_poly.pdbx_strand_id
1 'polypeptide(L)'
;RMLQVGGAMLLTPTTAWAGAQREETLADDVASVMRSSINSASPARLVFADSREGERWLAAMSSRLARFIPDEGERRRLLVNIQYESSRAGLNTQVILGLIEVESAFRQYAISGVGARGLMQVMPFWKNYIGNPSHNLFDIRTNLRYGCTILRHYNNIEKGNVVRALARFNGSLGSNKYPNAVLGAWRNRWQWG
;
A
#
# COMPACT_ATOMS: atom_id res chain seq x y z
N ARG A 1 -50.20 20.55 9.57
CA ARG A 1 -49.40 19.82 8.55
C ARG A 1 -47.98 20.35 8.63
N MET A 2 -47.12 19.61 9.31
CA MET A 2 -45.66 19.83 9.34
C MET A 2 -45.03 19.07 8.19
N LEU A 3 -44.31 19.76 7.32
CA LEU A 3 -43.48 19.18 6.26
C LEU A 3 -42.11 18.89 6.86
N GLN A 4 -41.75 17.60 6.96
CA GLN A 4 -40.37 17.16 7.23
C GLN A 4 -39.57 17.30 5.95
N VAL A 5 -38.58 18.16 5.97
CA VAL A 5 -37.56 18.27 4.93
C VAL A 5 -36.46 17.24 5.24
N GLY A 6 -36.50 16.14 4.50
CA GLY A 6 -35.43 15.14 4.55
C GLY A 6 -34.15 15.70 3.94
N GLY A 7 -33.14 15.95 4.76
CA GLY A 7 -31.81 16.32 4.32
C GLY A 7 -31.13 15.12 3.65
N ALA A 8 -30.95 15.16 2.34
CA ALA A 8 -30.10 14.22 1.62
C ALA A 8 -28.64 14.52 1.97
N MET A 9 -28.02 13.62 2.70
CA MET A 9 -26.59 13.64 3.00
C MET A 9 -25.83 13.33 1.70
N LEU A 10 -25.35 14.35 1.02
CA LEU A 10 -24.48 14.24 -0.14
C LEU A 10 -23.13 13.63 0.35
N LEU A 11 -22.97 12.34 0.11
CA LEU A 11 -21.68 11.68 0.21
C LEU A 11 -20.75 12.29 -0.85
N THR A 12 -19.90 13.23 -0.44
CA THR A 12 -18.83 13.72 -1.28
C THR A 12 -17.94 12.54 -1.64
N PRO A 13 -17.68 12.24 -2.93
CA PRO A 13 -16.73 11.24 -3.30
C PRO A 13 -15.37 11.70 -2.78
N THR A 14 -14.78 10.94 -1.83
CA THR A 14 -13.38 11.09 -1.50
C THR A 14 -12.61 10.85 -2.78
N THR A 15 -12.05 11.88 -3.37
CA THR A 15 -11.14 11.77 -4.51
C THR A 15 -9.98 10.90 -4.07
N ALA A 16 -10.04 9.61 -4.41
CA ALA A 16 -8.88 8.74 -4.34
C ALA A 16 -7.80 9.42 -5.19
N TRP A 17 -6.64 9.64 -4.58
CA TRP A 17 -5.48 10.14 -5.29
C TRP A 17 -5.10 9.06 -6.32
N ALA A 18 -5.57 9.21 -7.55
CA ALA A 18 -5.28 8.28 -8.62
C ALA A 18 -3.79 8.40 -8.95
N GLY A 19 -2.98 7.54 -8.33
CA GLY A 19 -1.58 7.39 -8.65
C GLY A 19 -1.44 6.95 -10.10
N ALA A 20 -0.81 7.77 -10.91
CA ALA A 20 -0.42 7.41 -12.25
C ALA A 20 1.06 6.98 -12.23
N GLN A 21 1.33 5.79 -11.67
CA GLN A 21 2.65 5.18 -11.85
C GLN A 21 2.96 5.21 -13.35
N ARG A 22 4.11 5.81 -13.71
CA ARG A 22 4.51 5.92 -15.11
C ARG A 22 5.18 4.63 -15.55
N GLU A 23 4.91 4.24 -16.77
CA GLU A 23 5.61 3.16 -17.44
C GLU A 23 7.03 3.64 -17.76
N GLU A 24 8.04 3.07 -17.09
CA GLU A 24 9.45 3.36 -17.32
C GLU A 24 10.13 2.07 -17.77
N THR A 25 11.01 2.16 -18.77
CA THR A 25 11.80 1.01 -19.20
C THR A 25 12.77 0.64 -18.07
N LEU A 26 12.68 -0.60 -17.59
CA LEU A 26 13.61 -1.15 -16.62
C LEU A 26 14.82 -1.76 -17.34
N ALA A 27 16.00 -1.60 -16.75
CA ALA A 27 17.16 -2.39 -17.16
C ALA A 27 16.91 -3.87 -16.85
N ASP A 28 17.43 -4.78 -17.67
CA ASP A 28 17.13 -6.22 -17.60
C ASP A 28 17.54 -6.86 -16.26
N ASP A 29 18.65 -6.42 -15.67
CA ASP A 29 19.12 -6.86 -14.36
C ASP A 29 18.18 -6.41 -13.24
N VAL A 30 17.70 -5.17 -13.28
CA VAL A 30 16.70 -4.63 -12.33
C VAL A 30 15.39 -5.40 -12.46
N ALA A 31 14.88 -5.61 -13.69
CA ALA A 31 13.69 -6.38 -13.93
C ALA A 31 13.80 -7.82 -13.42
N SER A 32 14.98 -8.44 -13.57
CA SER A 32 15.26 -9.80 -13.09
C SER A 32 15.20 -9.89 -11.55
N VAL A 33 15.83 -8.94 -10.83
CA VAL A 33 15.80 -8.88 -9.37
C VAL A 33 14.37 -8.67 -8.87
N MET A 34 13.61 -7.77 -9.51
CA MET A 34 12.22 -7.53 -9.14
C MET A 34 11.33 -8.76 -9.40
N ARG A 35 11.51 -9.49 -10.51
CA ARG A 35 10.80 -10.77 -10.80
C ARG A 35 11.08 -11.82 -9.74
N SER A 36 12.33 -11.98 -9.32
CA SER A 36 12.71 -12.90 -8.23
C SER A 36 11.94 -12.56 -6.94
N SER A 37 11.82 -11.28 -6.62
CA SER A 37 11.05 -10.81 -5.46
C SER A 37 9.56 -11.13 -5.59
N ILE A 38 8.97 -10.98 -6.78
CA ILE A 38 7.55 -11.28 -7.03
C ILE A 38 7.25 -12.78 -6.90
N ASN A 39 8.13 -13.64 -7.39
CA ASN A 39 7.91 -15.09 -7.44
C ASN A 39 8.20 -15.84 -6.13
N SER A 40 8.63 -15.16 -5.07
CA SER A 40 8.89 -15.79 -3.77
C SER A 40 7.62 -16.40 -3.15
N ALA A 41 7.65 -17.69 -2.80
CA ALA A 41 6.50 -18.47 -2.32
C ALA A 41 6.36 -18.57 -0.79
N SER A 42 7.28 -17.98 0.01
CA SER A 42 7.27 -18.13 1.46
C SER A 42 5.97 -17.61 2.09
N PRO A 43 5.33 -18.35 3.02
CA PRO A 43 4.09 -17.91 3.68
C PRO A 43 4.31 -16.61 4.48
N ALA A 44 3.29 -15.76 4.52
CA ALA A 44 3.35 -14.54 5.32
C ALA A 44 3.31 -14.85 6.81
N ARG A 45 4.17 -14.18 7.57
CA ARG A 45 4.26 -14.26 9.03
C ARG A 45 4.75 -12.93 9.58
N LEU A 46 4.55 -12.68 10.87
CA LEU A 46 5.17 -11.52 11.53
C LEU A 46 6.70 -11.69 11.56
N VAL A 47 7.38 -10.61 11.24
CA VAL A 47 8.87 -10.53 11.22
C VAL A 47 9.30 -9.53 12.29
N PHE A 48 9.39 -10.01 13.52
CA PHE A 48 9.90 -9.27 14.68
C PHE A 48 10.99 -10.09 15.36
N ALA A 49 11.95 -9.43 16.00
CA ALA A 49 12.99 -10.10 16.79
C ALA A 49 12.40 -10.75 18.05
N ASP A 50 11.41 -10.10 18.67
CA ASP A 50 10.62 -10.63 19.80
C ASP A 50 9.18 -10.88 19.34
N SER A 51 8.69 -12.11 19.52
CA SER A 51 7.32 -12.50 19.19
C SER A 51 6.28 -11.72 19.99
N ARG A 52 6.57 -11.37 21.25
CA ARG A 52 5.68 -10.56 22.09
C ARG A 52 5.55 -9.13 21.57
N GLU A 53 6.62 -8.57 21.02
CA GLU A 53 6.56 -7.27 20.36
C GLU A 53 5.67 -7.34 19.12
N GLY A 54 5.81 -8.40 18.31
CA GLY A 54 4.97 -8.65 17.15
C GLY A 54 3.48 -8.72 17.49
N GLU A 55 3.11 -9.43 18.56
CA GLU A 55 1.71 -9.51 19.00
C GLU A 55 1.19 -8.16 19.53
N ARG A 56 2.00 -7.40 20.29
CA ARG A 56 1.63 -6.04 20.73
C ARG A 56 1.42 -5.10 19.55
N TRP A 57 2.32 -5.15 18.56
CA TRP A 57 2.20 -4.39 17.33
C TRP A 57 0.90 -4.74 16.60
N LEU A 58 0.63 -6.03 16.41
CA LEU A 58 -0.55 -6.52 15.71
C LEU A 58 -1.84 -6.09 16.40
N ALA A 59 -1.91 -6.18 17.72
CA ALA A 59 -3.06 -5.72 18.51
C ALA A 59 -3.29 -4.21 18.36
N ALA A 60 -2.23 -3.40 18.47
CA ALA A 60 -2.31 -1.95 18.35
C ALA A 60 -2.73 -1.52 16.94
N MET A 61 -2.15 -2.11 15.89
CA MET A 61 -2.49 -1.79 14.51
C MET A 61 -3.90 -2.29 14.15
N SER A 62 -4.33 -3.46 14.67
CA SER A 62 -5.69 -3.97 14.51
C SER A 62 -6.73 -3.02 15.10
N SER A 63 -6.48 -2.49 16.29
CA SER A 63 -7.36 -1.48 16.91
C SER A 63 -7.49 -0.22 16.03
N ARG A 64 -6.39 0.29 15.49
CA ARG A 64 -6.39 1.48 14.61
C ARG A 64 -7.07 1.21 13.28
N LEU A 65 -6.95 -0.01 12.76
CA LEU A 65 -7.54 -0.42 11.48
C LEU A 65 -9.05 -0.68 11.58
N ALA A 66 -9.62 -0.84 12.78
CA ALA A 66 -11.04 -1.16 13.01
C ALA A 66 -12.01 -0.16 12.36
N ARG A 67 -11.60 1.10 12.22
CA ARG A 67 -12.39 2.14 11.53
C ARG A 67 -12.56 1.89 10.02
N PHE A 68 -11.66 1.11 9.41
CA PHE A 68 -11.67 0.79 7.97
C PHE A 68 -12.21 -0.61 7.70
N ILE A 69 -11.88 -1.57 8.57
CA ILE A 69 -12.24 -2.98 8.43
C ILE A 69 -12.84 -3.44 9.77
N PRO A 70 -14.17 -3.66 9.87
CA PRO A 70 -14.83 -4.06 11.12
C PRO A 70 -14.42 -5.45 11.61
N ASP A 71 -14.21 -6.42 10.71
CA ASP A 71 -13.86 -7.80 11.06
C ASP A 71 -12.42 -7.92 11.57
N GLU A 72 -12.24 -8.48 12.78
CA GLU A 72 -10.93 -8.61 13.40
C GLU A 72 -10.05 -9.64 12.68
N GLY A 73 -10.61 -10.73 12.23
CA GLY A 73 -9.88 -11.77 11.51
C GLY A 73 -9.32 -11.24 10.18
N GLU A 74 -10.10 -10.43 9.47
CA GLU A 74 -9.63 -9.75 8.25
C GLU A 74 -8.51 -8.77 8.55
N ARG A 75 -8.65 -7.94 9.60
CA ARG A 75 -7.60 -7.02 10.02
C ARG A 75 -6.29 -7.73 10.32
N ARG A 76 -6.34 -8.80 11.13
CA ARG A 76 -5.15 -9.58 11.49
C ARG A 76 -4.48 -10.19 10.27
N ARG A 77 -5.25 -10.83 9.39
CA ARG A 77 -4.73 -11.39 8.12
C ARG A 77 -4.06 -10.32 7.26
N LEU A 78 -4.72 -9.17 7.08
CA LEU A 78 -4.19 -8.08 6.29
C LEU A 78 -2.90 -7.51 6.89
N LEU A 79 -2.88 -7.23 8.19
CA LEU A 79 -1.71 -6.68 8.89
C LEU A 79 -0.50 -7.60 8.86
N VAL A 80 -0.69 -8.93 9.01
CA VAL A 80 0.39 -9.90 8.87
C VAL A 80 0.99 -9.85 7.47
N ASN A 81 0.16 -9.77 6.42
CA ASN A 81 0.64 -9.66 5.05
C ASN A 81 1.36 -8.32 4.79
N ILE A 82 0.84 -7.20 5.30
CA ILE A 82 1.48 -5.88 5.16
C ILE A 82 2.84 -5.88 5.84
N GLN A 83 2.91 -6.35 7.10
CA GLN A 83 4.15 -6.39 7.86
C GLN A 83 5.18 -7.30 7.20
N TYR A 84 4.77 -8.48 6.74
CA TYR A 84 5.65 -9.40 6.04
C TYR A 84 6.22 -8.82 4.75
N GLU A 85 5.38 -8.31 3.84
CA GLU A 85 5.82 -7.84 2.53
C GLU A 85 6.62 -6.52 2.62
N SER A 86 6.28 -5.63 3.57
CA SER A 86 7.07 -4.42 3.83
C SER A 86 8.45 -4.75 4.41
N SER A 87 8.52 -5.64 5.42
CA SER A 87 9.79 -6.08 6.02
C SER A 87 10.67 -6.81 5.01
N ARG A 88 10.09 -7.71 4.21
CA ARG A 88 10.80 -8.41 3.13
C ARG A 88 11.40 -7.43 2.12
N ALA A 89 10.71 -6.36 1.80
CA ALA A 89 11.21 -5.31 0.93
C ALA A 89 12.16 -4.33 1.64
N GLY A 90 12.40 -4.46 2.94
CA GLY A 90 13.20 -3.53 3.74
C GLY A 90 12.59 -2.13 3.82
N LEU A 91 11.27 -2.04 3.86
CA LEU A 91 10.50 -0.81 3.97
C LEU A 91 9.92 -0.65 5.38
N ASN A 92 9.72 0.59 5.80
CA ASN A 92 9.04 0.87 7.08
C ASN A 92 7.54 0.51 6.97
N THR A 93 7.09 -0.49 7.74
CA THR A 93 5.72 -0.99 7.73
C THR A 93 4.69 0.09 8.02
N GLN A 94 4.99 1.04 8.90
CA GLN A 94 4.07 2.10 9.28
C GLN A 94 3.88 3.12 8.15
N VAL A 95 4.93 3.36 7.35
CA VAL A 95 4.82 4.17 6.13
C VAL A 95 3.96 3.45 5.09
N ILE A 96 4.09 2.13 4.96
CA ILE A 96 3.24 1.33 4.06
C ILE A 96 1.78 1.37 4.50
N LEU A 97 1.48 1.31 5.81
CA LEU A 97 0.12 1.50 6.32
C LEU A 97 -0.45 2.87 5.93
N GLY A 98 0.34 3.94 6.09
CA GLY A 98 -0.04 5.29 5.65
C GLY A 98 -0.26 5.39 4.14
N LEU A 99 0.56 4.70 3.35
CA LEU A 99 0.41 4.64 1.89
C LEU A 99 -0.91 3.94 1.50
N ILE A 100 -1.20 2.77 2.07
CA ILE A 100 -2.44 2.02 1.78
C ILE A 100 -3.67 2.83 2.18
N GLU A 101 -3.62 3.56 3.30
CA GLU A 101 -4.70 4.45 3.69
C GLU A 101 -4.99 5.52 2.63
N VAL A 102 -3.94 6.16 2.11
CA VAL A 102 -4.07 7.21 1.09
C VAL A 102 -4.52 6.64 -0.25
N GLU A 103 -3.99 5.49 -0.66
CA GLU A 103 -4.26 4.87 -1.96
C GLU A 103 -5.67 4.27 -2.07
N SER A 104 -6.10 3.57 -1.05
CA SER A 104 -7.33 2.78 -1.14
C SER A 104 -8.26 2.87 0.07
N ALA A 105 -7.85 3.54 1.15
CA ALA A 105 -8.49 3.43 2.46
C ALA A 105 -8.70 1.94 2.86
N PHE A 106 -7.69 1.10 2.61
CA PHE A 106 -7.68 -0.35 2.85
C PHE A 106 -8.73 -1.15 2.06
N ARG A 107 -9.28 -0.59 0.99
CA ARG A 107 -10.25 -1.31 0.13
C ARG A 107 -9.53 -2.23 -0.83
N GLN A 108 -9.64 -3.53 -0.60
CA GLN A 108 -8.99 -4.59 -1.39
C GLN A 108 -9.31 -4.51 -2.89
N TYR A 109 -10.53 -4.14 -3.25
CA TYR A 109 -11.02 -4.12 -4.63
C TYR A 109 -11.09 -2.71 -5.22
N ALA A 110 -10.31 -1.75 -4.68
CA ALA A 110 -10.27 -0.40 -5.20
C ALA A 110 -9.72 -0.37 -6.63
N ILE A 111 -10.36 0.44 -7.47
CA ILE A 111 -9.92 0.75 -8.84
C ILE A 111 -9.93 2.26 -9.00
N SER A 112 -8.83 2.85 -9.46
CA SER A 112 -8.77 4.28 -9.78
C SER A 112 -9.28 4.59 -11.19
N GLY A 113 -9.53 5.87 -11.47
CA GLY A 113 -9.91 6.32 -12.82
C GLY A 113 -8.88 6.01 -13.92
N VAL A 114 -7.62 5.78 -13.56
CA VAL A 114 -6.53 5.38 -14.49
C VAL A 114 -6.26 3.88 -14.48
N GLY A 115 -7.07 3.08 -13.76
CA GLY A 115 -7.00 1.62 -13.77
C GLY A 115 -6.02 1.02 -12.75
N ALA A 116 -5.45 1.80 -11.82
CA ALA A 116 -4.67 1.26 -10.71
C ALA A 116 -5.55 0.39 -9.81
N ARG A 117 -4.99 -0.68 -9.21
CA ARG A 117 -5.77 -1.75 -8.55
C ARG A 117 -5.30 -2.06 -7.15
N GLY A 118 -6.27 -2.32 -6.29
CA GLY A 118 -6.11 -2.91 -4.96
C GLY A 118 -5.52 -1.98 -3.91
N LEU A 119 -5.03 -2.56 -2.83
CA LEU A 119 -4.60 -1.87 -1.60
C LEU A 119 -3.56 -0.77 -1.85
N MET A 120 -2.53 -1.06 -2.64
CA MET A 120 -1.43 -0.14 -2.96
C MET A 120 -1.58 0.52 -4.34
N GLN A 121 -2.74 0.39 -4.99
CA GLN A 121 -3.05 0.98 -6.29
C GLN A 121 -1.95 0.70 -7.34
N VAL A 122 -1.65 -0.57 -7.54
CA VAL A 122 -0.64 -1.03 -8.50
C VAL A 122 -1.20 -0.96 -9.92
N MET A 123 -0.43 -0.36 -10.83
CA MET A 123 -0.79 -0.29 -12.26
C MET A 123 -0.61 -1.66 -12.93
N PRO A 124 -1.58 -2.11 -13.78
CA PRO A 124 -1.56 -3.44 -14.40
C PRO A 124 -0.34 -3.73 -15.27
N PHE A 125 0.28 -2.73 -15.89
CA PHE A 125 1.45 -2.93 -16.75
C PHE A 125 2.64 -3.57 -16.00
N TRP A 126 2.76 -3.35 -14.69
CA TRP A 126 3.80 -3.97 -13.88
C TRP A 126 3.81 -5.50 -13.96
N LYS A 127 2.67 -6.12 -14.18
CA LYS A 127 2.59 -7.59 -14.35
C LYS A 127 3.44 -8.08 -15.53
N ASN A 128 3.50 -7.31 -16.59
CA ASN A 128 4.25 -7.64 -17.78
C ASN A 128 5.77 -7.45 -17.60
N TYR A 129 6.16 -6.46 -16.80
CA TYR A 129 7.57 -6.13 -16.56
C TYR A 129 8.25 -7.02 -15.52
N ILE A 130 7.60 -7.22 -14.38
CA ILE A 130 8.23 -7.85 -13.21
C ILE A 130 7.47 -9.07 -12.68
N GLY A 131 6.41 -9.50 -13.33
CA GLY A 131 5.57 -10.58 -12.83
C GLY A 131 5.04 -11.52 -13.92
N ASN A 132 3.76 -11.86 -13.79
CA ASN A 132 3.03 -12.69 -14.73
C ASN A 132 1.69 -12.01 -15.07
N PRO A 133 1.31 -11.93 -16.37
CA PRO A 133 0.02 -11.37 -16.79
C PRO A 133 -1.20 -11.98 -16.09
N SER A 134 -1.12 -13.25 -15.66
CA SER A 134 -2.19 -13.95 -14.95
C SER A 134 -2.33 -13.52 -13.47
N HIS A 135 -1.39 -12.79 -12.89
CA HIS A 135 -1.47 -12.36 -11.49
C HIS A 135 -2.68 -11.47 -11.24
N ASN A 136 -3.42 -11.79 -10.18
CA ASN A 136 -4.56 -11.00 -9.72
C ASN A 136 -4.10 -9.89 -8.76
N LEU A 137 -4.13 -8.63 -9.20
CA LEU A 137 -3.78 -7.47 -8.37
C LEU A 137 -4.82 -7.14 -7.30
N PHE A 138 -5.94 -7.84 -7.21
CA PHE A 138 -6.88 -7.77 -6.10
C PHE A 138 -6.61 -8.81 -5.01
N ASP A 139 -5.74 -9.79 -5.28
CA ASP A 139 -5.24 -10.65 -4.21
C ASP A 139 -4.34 -9.83 -3.27
N ILE A 140 -4.63 -9.91 -1.96
CA ILE A 140 -3.98 -9.10 -0.93
C ILE A 140 -2.47 -9.23 -1.02
N ARG A 141 -1.98 -10.47 -1.03
CA ARG A 141 -0.55 -10.72 -0.98
C ARG A 141 0.15 -10.33 -2.27
N THR A 142 -0.45 -10.64 -3.41
CA THR A 142 0.05 -10.25 -4.72
C THR A 142 0.16 -8.74 -4.82
N ASN A 143 -0.87 -8.00 -4.44
CA ASN A 143 -0.88 -6.54 -4.47
C ASN A 143 0.22 -5.92 -3.61
N LEU A 144 0.31 -6.35 -2.34
CA LEU A 144 1.33 -5.87 -1.40
C LEU A 144 2.75 -6.19 -1.88
N ARG A 145 2.95 -7.37 -2.44
CA ARG A 145 4.24 -7.78 -2.98
C ARG A 145 4.68 -6.91 -4.14
N TYR A 146 3.80 -6.67 -5.12
CA TYR A 146 4.08 -5.74 -6.21
C TYR A 146 4.34 -4.33 -5.69
N GLY A 147 3.43 -3.78 -4.89
CA GLY A 147 3.55 -2.41 -4.38
C GLY A 147 4.83 -2.19 -3.57
N CYS A 148 5.17 -3.10 -2.65
CA CYS A 148 6.40 -3.00 -1.87
C CYS A 148 7.67 -3.16 -2.73
N THR A 149 7.66 -4.07 -3.71
CA THR A 149 8.79 -4.24 -4.63
C THR A 149 9.01 -2.99 -5.49
N ILE A 150 7.95 -2.40 -6.03
CA ILE A 150 8.01 -1.16 -6.82
C ILE A 150 8.49 0.01 -5.97
N LEU A 151 7.93 0.18 -4.77
CA LEU A 151 8.36 1.27 -3.89
C LEU A 151 9.81 1.11 -3.46
N ARG A 152 10.27 -0.11 -3.19
CA ARG A 152 11.69 -0.38 -2.90
C ARG A 152 12.59 0.00 -4.07
N HIS A 153 12.21 -0.36 -5.29
CA HIS A 153 12.92 0.05 -6.49
C HIS A 153 13.05 1.57 -6.57
N TYR A 154 11.95 2.30 -6.41
CA TYR A 154 12.00 3.75 -6.40
C TYR A 154 12.80 4.34 -5.23
N ASN A 155 12.73 3.73 -4.06
CA ASN A 155 13.57 4.15 -2.93
C ASN A 155 15.06 3.98 -3.20
N ASN A 156 15.45 2.95 -3.94
CA ASN A 156 16.83 2.75 -4.36
C ASN A 156 17.26 3.80 -5.39
N ILE A 157 16.46 4.09 -6.41
CA ILE A 157 16.69 5.17 -7.39
C ILE A 157 16.88 6.52 -6.67
N GLU A 158 16.05 6.81 -5.69
CA GLU A 158 16.09 8.06 -4.94
C GLU A 158 17.07 8.04 -3.74
N LYS A 159 17.96 7.03 -3.71
CA LYS A 159 19.06 6.90 -2.70
C LYS A 159 18.55 6.97 -1.25
N GLY A 160 17.40 6.36 -0.97
CA GLY A 160 16.76 6.34 0.34
C GLY A 160 15.92 7.57 0.67
N ASN A 161 15.76 8.52 -0.24
CA ASN A 161 14.88 9.66 -0.04
C ASN A 161 13.41 9.23 -0.17
N VAL A 162 12.79 8.92 0.96
CA VAL A 162 11.41 8.41 1.05
C VAL A 162 10.39 9.37 0.43
N VAL A 163 10.56 10.70 0.60
CA VAL A 163 9.65 11.71 0.01
C VAL A 163 9.65 11.60 -1.51
N ARG A 164 10.83 11.55 -2.11
CA ARG A 164 10.97 11.43 -3.57
C ARG A 164 10.52 10.05 -4.07
N ALA A 165 10.81 8.98 -3.32
CA ALA A 165 10.36 7.64 -3.65
C ALA A 165 8.82 7.54 -3.68
N LEU A 166 8.14 8.11 -2.70
CA LEU A 166 6.68 8.21 -2.66
C LEU A 166 6.12 9.04 -3.82
N ALA A 167 6.75 10.19 -4.13
CA ALA A 167 6.36 11.02 -5.26
C ALA A 167 6.50 10.27 -6.60
N ARG A 168 7.59 9.51 -6.77
CA ARG A 168 7.80 8.67 -7.96
C ARG A 168 6.78 7.53 -8.02
N PHE A 169 6.52 6.86 -6.89
CA PHE A 169 5.51 5.80 -6.80
C PHE A 169 4.12 6.28 -7.26
N ASN A 170 3.73 7.48 -6.89
CA ASN A 170 2.46 8.08 -7.30
C ASN A 170 2.50 8.74 -8.69
N GLY A 171 3.66 8.85 -9.34
CA GLY A 171 3.83 9.58 -10.61
C GLY A 171 3.79 11.10 -10.47
N SER A 172 3.94 11.63 -9.26
CA SER A 172 3.89 13.05 -8.94
C SER A 172 5.26 13.65 -8.59
N LEU A 173 6.33 13.13 -9.18
CA LEU A 173 7.70 13.63 -8.95
C LEU A 173 7.79 15.15 -9.17
N GLY A 174 8.35 15.85 -8.20
CA GLY A 174 8.37 17.32 -8.17
C GLY A 174 7.25 17.93 -7.30
N SER A 175 6.28 17.14 -6.83
CA SER A 175 5.24 17.57 -5.90
C SER A 175 5.33 16.82 -4.56
N ASN A 176 5.28 17.56 -3.45
CA ASN A 176 5.26 16.96 -2.11
C ASN A 176 3.85 16.66 -1.59
N LYS A 177 2.81 16.93 -2.36
CA LYS A 177 1.43 16.82 -1.92
C LYS A 177 1.08 15.39 -1.52
N TYR A 178 1.36 14.41 -2.37
CA TYR A 178 1.13 13.00 -2.09
C TYR A 178 2.06 12.46 -0.99
N PRO A 179 3.40 12.67 -1.03
CA PRO A 179 4.27 12.25 0.07
C PRO A 179 3.83 12.81 1.42
N ASN A 180 3.42 14.08 1.49
CA ASN A 180 2.95 14.69 2.72
C ASN A 180 1.65 14.05 3.24
N ALA A 181 0.74 13.64 2.35
CA ALA A 181 -0.47 12.91 2.74
C ALA A 181 -0.11 11.55 3.36
N VAL A 182 0.77 10.77 2.72
CA VAL A 182 1.22 9.46 3.22
C VAL A 182 1.95 9.59 4.55
N LEU A 183 2.92 10.48 4.65
CA LEU A 183 3.69 10.71 5.87
C LEU A 183 2.84 11.34 6.99
N GLY A 184 1.83 12.12 6.63
CA GLY A 184 0.82 12.64 7.56
C GLY A 184 -0.03 11.51 8.14
N ALA A 185 -0.53 10.60 7.30
CA ALA A 185 -1.26 9.41 7.74
C ALA A 185 -0.40 8.54 8.68
N TRP A 186 0.86 8.31 8.29
CA TRP A 186 1.81 7.61 9.15
C TRP A 186 1.96 8.28 10.52
N ARG A 187 2.34 9.56 10.58
CA ARG A 187 2.57 10.27 11.85
C ARG A 187 1.33 10.35 12.74
N ASN A 188 0.17 10.51 12.15
CA ASN A 188 -1.06 10.74 12.93
C ASN A 188 -1.74 9.44 13.37
N ARG A 189 -1.55 8.31 12.66
CA ARG A 189 -2.29 7.07 12.91
C ARG A 189 -1.45 5.82 13.04
N TRP A 190 -0.32 5.72 12.35
CA TRP A 190 0.38 4.45 12.21
C TRP A 190 1.73 4.40 12.93
N GLN A 191 2.12 5.43 13.68
CA GLN A 191 3.36 5.39 14.46
C GLN A 191 3.38 4.22 15.44
N TRP A 192 4.57 3.60 15.58
CA TRP A 192 4.87 2.52 16.51
C TRP A 192 6.30 2.68 17.03
N GLY A 193 6.49 2.56 18.35
CA GLY A 193 7.75 2.78 19.06
C GLY A 193 7.75 4.10 19.78
#